data_ca303acf651c637f3827113fa82990c5
#
_entry.id   ca303acf651c637f3827113fa82990c5
#
_cell.length_a   1.000
_cell.length_b   1.000
_cell.length_c   1.000
_cell.angle_alpha   90.00
_cell.angle_beta   90.00
_cell.angle_gamma   90.00
#
_symmetry.space_group_name_H-M   'P 1'
#
loop_
_entity.id
_entity.type
_entity.pdbx_description
1 polymer ?
#
loop_
_entity_poly.entity_id
_entity_poly.type
_entity_poly.pdbx_seq_one_letter_code
_entity_poly.pdbx_strand_id
1 'polypeptide(L)'
;MLLAPYIRFASDQHVDYPWLLEERIIYDYELLYIQSGEVVITVEDTVYHAGAGDAFLFRPGRRHSLEIVSPDGFQQPHIHFDLIYQDDSPQVPISFKNYPDMTEKERRMIRPDILASFGVE
;
A
#
# COMPACT_ATOMS: atom_id res chain seq x y z
N MET A 1 18.54 -1.63 -16.18
CA MET A 1 17.13 -2.00 -16.01
C MET A 1 16.24 -0.87 -16.49
N LEU A 2 15.29 -1.17 -17.36
CA LEU A 2 14.33 -0.18 -17.84
C LEU A 2 13.06 -0.25 -16.96
N LEU A 3 12.73 0.87 -16.31
CA LEU A 3 11.47 0.98 -15.57
C LEU A 3 10.34 1.31 -16.55
N ALA A 4 9.22 0.60 -16.39
CA ALA A 4 8.02 0.81 -17.20
C ALA A 4 6.82 0.85 -16.25
N PRO A 5 6.63 1.95 -15.50
CA PRO A 5 5.60 2.02 -14.49
C PRO A 5 4.19 1.87 -15.09
N TYR A 6 3.34 1.16 -14.38
CA TYR A 6 1.94 0.96 -14.75
C TYR A 6 1.06 1.24 -13.54
N ILE A 7 0.20 2.26 -13.63
CA ILE A 7 -0.76 2.56 -12.57
C ILE A 7 -1.95 1.63 -12.74
N ARG A 8 -2.20 0.83 -11.70
CA ARG A 8 -3.26 -0.17 -11.68
C ARG A 8 -4.55 0.35 -11.07
N PHE A 9 -4.44 1.31 -10.15
CA PHE A 9 -5.58 1.86 -9.45
C PHE A 9 -5.21 3.23 -8.89
N ALA A 10 -6.14 4.18 -8.98
CA ALA A 10 -5.97 5.50 -8.38
C ALA A 10 -7.31 5.93 -7.77
N SER A 11 -7.25 6.49 -6.57
CA SER A 11 -8.45 6.95 -5.86
C SER A 11 -8.10 8.11 -4.94
N ASP A 12 -9.03 9.03 -4.79
CA ASP A 12 -9.00 10.05 -3.75
C ASP A 12 -10.15 9.74 -2.80
N GLN A 13 -9.87 9.02 -1.74
CA GLN A 13 -10.87 8.43 -0.87
C GLN A 13 -10.93 9.14 0.48
N HIS A 14 -12.14 9.50 0.92
CA HIS A 14 -12.39 9.87 2.30
C HIS A 14 -12.86 8.65 3.09
N VAL A 15 -12.27 8.44 4.25
CA VAL A 15 -12.63 7.36 5.15
C VAL A 15 -13.09 7.94 6.48
N ASP A 16 -14.29 7.53 6.91
CA ASP A 16 -14.88 8.01 8.15
C ASP A 16 -14.27 7.30 9.37
N TYR A 17 -14.23 8.02 10.48
CA TYR A 17 -13.86 7.45 11.77
C TYR A 17 -15.07 6.72 12.41
N PRO A 18 -14.91 5.57 13.07
CA PRO A 18 -13.66 4.81 13.20
C PRO A 18 -13.40 3.89 12.01
N TRP A 19 -12.14 3.65 11.69
CA TRP A 19 -11.79 2.71 10.63
C TRP A 19 -10.41 2.10 10.88
N LEU A 20 -10.31 0.82 10.61
CA LEU A 20 -9.08 0.04 10.70
C LEU A 20 -8.91 -0.77 9.44
N LEU A 21 -7.80 -0.57 8.75
CA LEU A 21 -7.32 -1.52 7.74
C LEU A 21 -6.46 -2.54 8.47
N GLU A 22 -6.96 -3.76 8.56
CA GLU A 22 -6.24 -4.85 9.20
C GLU A 22 -4.94 -5.18 8.45
N GLU A 23 -3.99 -5.76 9.16
CA GLU A 23 -2.70 -6.11 8.58
C GLU A 23 -2.86 -6.94 7.32
N ARG A 24 -2.18 -6.48 6.26
CA ARG A 24 -2.18 -7.12 4.95
C ARG A 24 -0.81 -7.00 4.29
N ILE A 25 -0.61 -7.75 3.22
CA ILE A 25 0.42 -7.45 2.23
C ILE A 25 -0.24 -7.13 0.91
N ILE A 26 0.42 -6.30 0.10
CA ILE A 26 -0.03 -5.99 -1.26
C ILE A 26 0.91 -6.61 -2.28
N TYR A 27 0.40 -6.81 -3.49
CA TYR A 27 1.20 -7.43 -4.57
C TYR A 27 2.15 -6.44 -5.23
N ASP A 28 1.79 -5.17 -5.21
CA ASP A 28 2.41 -4.07 -5.94
C ASP A 28 2.95 -3.01 -4.98
N TYR A 29 3.21 -1.82 -5.51
CA TYR A 29 3.53 -0.63 -4.71
C TYR A 29 2.27 0.20 -4.52
N GLU A 30 2.17 0.84 -3.36
CA GLU A 30 1.12 1.83 -3.10
C GLU A 30 1.77 3.10 -2.58
N LEU A 31 1.51 4.23 -3.28
CA LEU A 31 1.87 5.56 -2.78
C LEU A 31 0.60 6.19 -2.19
N LEU A 32 0.66 6.51 -0.91
CA LEU A 32 -0.44 7.10 -0.16
C LEU A 32 -0.03 8.47 0.34
N TYR A 33 -0.86 9.47 0.06
CA TYR A 33 -0.71 10.83 0.58
C TYR A 33 -1.82 11.13 1.57
N ILE A 34 -1.48 11.73 2.71
CA ILE A 34 -2.47 12.16 3.70
C ILE A 34 -2.79 13.62 3.44
N GLN A 35 -3.96 13.88 2.89
CA GLN A 35 -4.42 15.23 2.62
C GLN A 35 -5.01 15.87 3.88
N SER A 36 -5.75 15.10 4.68
CA SER A 36 -6.31 15.57 5.95
C SER A 36 -6.51 14.40 6.90
N GLY A 37 -6.53 14.68 8.19
CA GLY A 37 -6.73 13.70 9.24
C GLY A 37 -5.42 13.17 9.80
N GLU A 38 -5.55 12.26 10.77
CA GLU A 38 -4.43 11.62 11.44
C GLU A 38 -4.63 10.12 11.46
N VAL A 39 -3.55 9.38 11.25
CA VAL A 39 -3.58 7.93 11.13
C VAL A 39 -2.33 7.33 11.77
N VAL A 40 -2.50 6.16 12.37
CA VAL A 40 -1.37 5.33 12.81
C VAL A 40 -1.12 4.29 11.74
N ILE A 41 0.08 4.28 11.19
CA ILE A 41 0.50 3.34 10.15
C ILE A 41 1.57 2.44 10.74
N THR A 42 1.33 1.13 10.67
CA THR A 42 2.32 0.14 11.10
C THR A 42 2.84 -0.59 9.87
N VAL A 43 4.16 -0.56 9.68
CA VAL A 43 4.84 -1.29 8.61
C VAL A 43 5.80 -2.26 9.25
N GLU A 44 5.59 -3.55 9.03
CA GLU A 44 6.28 -4.61 9.76
C GLU A 44 6.12 -4.37 11.27
N ASP A 45 7.20 -4.08 11.98
CA ASP A 45 7.17 -3.83 13.42
C ASP A 45 7.35 -2.34 13.78
N THR A 46 7.36 -1.45 12.79
CA THR A 46 7.56 -0.01 13.00
C THR A 46 6.22 0.73 12.95
N VAL A 47 5.96 1.54 13.97
CA VAL A 47 4.74 2.32 14.11
C VAL A 47 5.03 3.78 13.77
N TYR A 48 4.22 4.34 12.87
CA TYR A 48 4.31 5.75 12.47
C TYR A 48 3.02 6.46 12.84
N HIS A 49 3.16 7.63 13.47
CA HIS A 49 2.04 8.56 13.67
C HIS A 49 2.11 9.60 12.55
N ALA A 50 1.11 9.62 11.69
CA ALA A 50 1.13 10.38 10.46
C ALA A 50 -0.08 11.32 10.37
N GLY A 51 0.11 12.43 9.67
CA GLY A 51 -0.94 13.42 9.49
C GLY A 51 -0.81 14.14 8.14
N ALA A 52 -1.62 15.18 7.96
CA ALA A 52 -1.68 15.96 6.73
C ALA A 52 -0.29 16.38 6.24
N GLY A 53 -0.01 16.13 4.98
CA GLY A 53 1.28 16.43 4.35
C GLY A 53 2.27 15.28 4.34
N ASP A 54 2.00 14.20 5.07
CA ASP A 54 2.86 13.01 5.06
C ASP A 54 2.50 12.10 3.88
N ALA A 55 3.50 11.41 3.37
CA ALA A 55 3.34 10.42 2.32
C ALA A 55 4.04 9.11 2.69
N PHE A 56 3.45 8.00 2.27
CA PHE A 56 4.00 6.66 2.52
C PHE A 56 4.06 5.88 1.21
N LEU A 57 5.16 5.16 1.03
CA LEU A 57 5.30 4.19 -0.04
C LEU A 57 5.27 2.80 0.58
N PHE A 58 4.17 2.07 0.34
CA PHE A 58 4.06 0.68 0.75
C PHE A 58 4.63 -0.20 -0.35
N ARG A 59 5.45 -1.16 0.04
CA ARG A 59 6.18 -2.03 -0.89
C ARG A 59 5.54 -3.41 -0.97
N PRO A 60 5.70 -4.11 -2.08
CA PRO A 60 5.11 -5.44 -2.22
C PRO A 60 5.65 -6.42 -1.17
N GLY A 61 4.75 -7.24 -0.65
CA GLY A 61 5.10 -8.31 0.28
C GLY A 61 5.41 -7.88 1.70
N ARG A 62 5.36 -6.59 2.03
CA ARG A 62 5.60 -6.11 3.40
C ARG A 62 4.27 -5.89 4.12
N ARG A 63 4.19 -6.39 5.35
CA ARG A 63 2.98 -6.25 6.19
C ARG A 63 2.76 -4.79 6.56
N HIS A 64 1.53 -4.32 6.43
CA HIS A 64 1.16 -3.00 6.92
C HIS A 64 -0.30 -2.97 7.38
N SER A 65 -0.60 -2.03 8.26
CA SER A 65 -1.94 -1.74 8.74
C SER A 65 -2.10 -0.24 8.96
N LEU A 66 -3.35 0.23 8.94
CA LEU A 66 -3.69 1.63 9.16
C LEU A 66 -4.85 1.72 10.15
N GLU A 67 -4.76 2.68 11.09
CA GLU A 67 -5.84 2.97 12.03
C GLU A 67 -6.06 4.47 12.11
N ILE A 68 -7.29 4.93 11.80
CA ILE A 68 -7.64 6.34 11.90
C ILE A 68 -7.76 6.72 13.37
N VAL A 69 -7.17 7.86 13.74
CA VAL A 69 -7.25 8.39 15.10
C VAL A 69 -7.98 9.73 15.18
N SER A 70 -8.22 10.41 14.06
CA SER A 70 -8.94 11.68 14.03
C SER A 70 -10.45 11.46 13.88
N PRO A 71 -11.28 12.11 14.72
CA PRO A 71 -12.74 11.93 14.67
C PRO A 71 -13.38 12.35 13.34
N ASP A 72 -12.77 13.27 12.62
CA ASP A 72 -13.26 13.77 11.34
C ASP A 72 -12.91 12.85 10.15
N GLY A 73 -12.27 11.71 10.44
CA GLY A 73 -11.85 10.79 9.41
C GLY A 73 -10.55 11.22 8.73
N PHE A 74 -10.30 10.66 7.53
CA PHE A 74 -9.10 11.05 6.84
C PHE A 74 -9.26 10.97 5.32
N GLN A 75 -8.62 11.92 4.62
CA GLN A 75 -8.63 12.00 3.17
C GLN A 75 -7.30 11.48 2.65
N GLN A 76 -7.36 10.47 1.77
CA GLN A 76 -6.19 9.73 1.35
C GLN A 76 -6.15 9.49 -0.16
N PRO A 77 -5.64 10.45 -0.94
CA PRO A 77 -5.29 10.14 -2.32
C PRO A 77 -4.23 9.05 -2.37
N HIS A 78 -4.45 8.02 -3.17
CA HIS A 78 -3.48 6.94 -3.29
C HIS A 78 -3.51 6.30 -4.67
N ILE A 79 -2.38 5.71 -5.04
CA ILE A 79 -2.24 4.95 -6.27
C ILE A 79 -1.59 3.60 -5.96
N HIS A 80 -2.06 2.57 -6.65
CA HIS A 80 -1.38 1.27 -6.73
C HIS A 80 -0.72 1.16 -8.08
N PHE A 81 0.53 0.74 -8.11
CA PHE A 81 1.27 0.67 -9.37
C PHE A 81 2.33 -0.42 -9.36
N ASP A 82 2.62 -0.92 -10.56
CA ASP A 82 3.81 -1.72 -10.81
C ASP A 82 4.92 -0.82 -11.34
N LEU A 83 6.16 -1.02 -10.90
CA LEU A 83 7.31 -0.28 -11.44
C LEU A 83 7.74 -0.80 -12.79
N ILE A 84 7.46 -2.07 -13.08
CA ILE A 84 7.72 -2.68 -14.37
C ILE A 84 6.41 -3.32 -14.83
N TYR A 85 5.92 -2.93 -16.01
CA TYR A 85 4.74 -3.55 -16.59
C TYR A 85 4.95 -5.05 -16.79
N GLN A 86 3.98 -5.84 -16.37
CA GLN A 86 3.93 -7.28 -16.58
C GLN A 86 2.62 -7.65 -17.27
N ASP A 87 2.58 -8.82 -17.90
CA ASP A 87 1.40 -9.24 -18.67
C ASP A 87 0.12 -9.27 -17.84
N ASP A 88 0.22 -9.55 -16.54
CA ASP A 88 -0.92 -9.58 -15.64
C ASP A 88 -1.22 -8.24 -14.95
N SER A 89 -0.41 -7.21 -15.17
CA SER A 89 -0.58 -5.91 -14.48
C SER A 89 -2.01 -5.37 -14.55
N PRO A 90 -2.73 -5.42 -15.68
CA PRO A 90 -4.11 -4.92 -15.74
C PRO A 90 -5.13 -5.76 -14.97
N GLN A 91 -4.80 -6.99 -14.59
CA GLN A 91 -5.77 -7.94 -14.04
C GLN A 91 -5.57 -8.30 -12.58
N VAL A 92 -4.42 -7.97 -12.00
CA VAL A 92 -4.14 -8.32 -10.60
C VAL A 92 -5.01 -7.48 -9.67
N PRO A 93 -5.77 -8.11 -8.77
CA PRO A 93 -6.64 -7.39 -7.85
C PRO A 93 -5.84 -6.71 -6.73
N ILE A 94 -6.51 -5.84 -5.97
CA ILE A 94 -5.96 -5.30 -4.74
C ILE A 94 -6.06 -6.37 -3.66
N SER A 95 -4.96 -6.60 -2.94
CA SER A 95 -4.93 -7.57 -1.86
C SER A 95 -5.39 -6.95 -0.54
N PHE A 96 -6.18 -7.73 0.23
CA PHE A 96 -6.55 -7.42 1.61
C PHE A 96 -6.16 -8.54 2.56
N LYS A 97 -5.29 -9.46 2.13
CA LYS A 97 -4.86 -10.61 2.92
C LYS A 97 -3.44 -10.46 3.43
N ASN A 98 -3.16 -11.09 4.55
CA ASN A 98 -1.80 -11.29 5.01
C ASN A 98 -1.23 -12.56 4.35
N TYR A 99 0.10 -12.70 4.34
CA TYR A 99 0.78 -13.78 3.65
C TYR A 99 0.30 -15.19 4.04
N PRO A 100 0.09 -15.48 5.35
CA PRO A 100 -0.37 -16.82 5.75
C PRO A 100 -1.74 -17.20 5.19
N ASP A 101 -2.60 -16.21 4.88
CA ASP A 101 -3.95 -16.43 4.41
C ASP A 101 -4.05 -16.49 2.88
N MET A 102 -2.93 -16.27 2.19
CA MET A 102 -2.90 -16.29 0.73
C MET A 102 -2.79 -17.70 0.19
N THR A 103 -3.44 -17.92 -0.95
CA THR A 103 -3.22 -19.13 -1.75
C THR A 103 -1.84 -19.05 -2.40
N GLU A 104 -1.35 -20.20 -2.90
CA GLU A 104 -0.09 -20.22 -3.63
C GLU A 104 -0.15 -19.34 -4.88
N LYS A 105 -1.29 -19.33 -5.57
CA LYS A 105 -1.49 -18.44 -6.73
C LYS A 105 -1.38 -16.97 -6.35
N GLU A 106 -1.99 -16.58 -5.23
CA GLU A 106 -1.91 -15.21 -4.73
C GLU A 106 -0.48 -14.84 -4.35
N ARG A 107 0.24 -15.74 -3.67
CA ARG A 107 1.64 -15.50 -3.30
C ARG A 107 2.53 -15.27 -4.52
N ARG A 108 2.26 -15.95 -5.63
CA ARG A 108 3.01 -15.77 -6.87
C ARG A 108 2.73 -14.44 -7.56
N MET A 109 1.63 -13.77 -7.22
CA MET A 109 1.33 -12.44 -7.74
C MET A 109 2.12 -11.33 -7.06
N ILE A 110 2.77 -11.59 -5.94
CA ILE A 110 3.57 -10.60 -5.23
C ILE A 110 4.75 -10.20 -6.12
N ARG A 111 4.85 -8.89 -6.42
CA ARG A 111 5.98 -8.38 -7.22
C ARG A 111 7.26 -8.42 -6.39
N PRO A 112 8.41 -8.66 -7.03
CA PRO A 112 9.68 -8.45 -6.34
C PRO A 112 9.83 -6.98 -5.98
N ASP A 113 10.36 -6.70 -4.79
CA ASP A 113 10.64 -5.33 -4.36
C ASP A 113 11.94 -4.86 -5.02
N ILE A 114 11.82 -4.32 -6.23
CA ILE A 114 12.99 -3.89 -7.00
C ILE A 114 13.66 -2.65 -6.43
N LEU A 115 12.97 -1.86 -5.60
CA LEU A 115 13.60 -0.74 -4.91
C LEU A 115 14.66 -1.23 -3.92
N ALA A 116 14.46 -2.39 -3.31
CA ALA A 116 15.47 -2.99 -2.44
C ALA A 116 16.77 -3.28 -3.19
N SER A 117 16.69 -3.64 -4.48
CA SER A 117 17.87 -3.91 -5.29
C SER A 117 18.69 -2.64 -5.59
N PHE A 118 18.11 -1.46 -5.40
CA PHE A 118 18.81 -0.17 -5.52
C PHE A 118 19.29 0.35 -4.15
N GLY A 119 19.17 -0.44 -3.08
CA GLY A 119 19.57 -0.02 -1.73
C GLY A 119 18.58 0.94 -1.06
N VAL A 120 17.36 1.04 -1.54
CA VAL A 120 16.31 1.87 -0.94
C VAL A 120 15.63 1.08 0.19
N GLU A 121 15.68 1.64 1.38
CA GLU A 121 15.07 1.05 2.58
C GLU A 121 13.61 1.46 2.78
#